data_429deec23d387f7e6e6440fc160c9013
#
_entry.id   429deec23d387f7e6e6440fc160c9013
#
_cell.length_a   1.000
_cell.length_b   1.000
_cell.length_c   1.000
_cell.angle_alpha   90.00
_cell.angle_beta   90.00
_cell.angle_gamma   90.00
#
_symmetry.space_group_name_H-M   'P 1'
#
loop_
_entity.id
_entity.type
_entity.pdbx_description
1 polymer ?
#
loop_
_entity_poly.entity_id
_entity_poly.type
_entity_poly.pdbx_seq_one_letter_code
_entity_poly.pdbx_strand_id
1 'polypeptide(L)'
;MVQIVNLKKSFGARVLFAEINLKLDSGKRYGLIGANGAGKTTFLKILSGQEEATEGEVQIQNGKKVGVLSQNQFAFENFTLFDTVLMGNKRLYDAVKEKEELYLSPEFTDEVNNRLAELEIICCEEDPTYEYDIKVTKILEDLGFPASTQQNLMSTLTGGDKVKILLAQVLYPKPDILFLDE
;
A
#
# COMPACT_ATOMS: atom_id res chain seq x y z
N MET A 1 -0.25 -10.90 14.58
CA MET A 1 1.03 -11.36 15.18
C MET A 1 2.03 -11.58 14.05
N VAL A 2 3.24 -11.04 14.19
CA VAL A 2 4.38 -11.31 13.28
C VAL A 2 5.44 -12.03 14.09
N GLN A 3 5.92 -13.15 13.59
CA GLN A 3 7.00 -13.90 14.21
C GLN A 3 8.19 -13.94 13.27
N ILE A 4 9.35 -13.65 13.80
CA ILE A 4 10.64 -13.62 13.10
C ILE A 4 11.50 -14.68 13.71
N VAL A 5 12.03 -15.58 12.88
CA VAL A 5 12.82 -16.74 13.33
C VAL A 5 14.16 -16.76 12.62
N ASN A 6 15.21 -16.61 13.42
CA ASN A 6 16.60 -16.70 13.00
C ASN A 6 16.96 -15.86 11.75
N LEU A 7 16.38 -14.65 11.67
CA LEU A 7 16.48 -13.81 10.49
C LEU A 7 17.91 -13.26 10.33
N LYS A 8 18.45 -13.41 9.11
CA LYS A 8 19.74 -12.88 8.70
C LYS A 8 19.64 -12.20 7.34
N LYS A 9 20.33 -11.10 7.19
CA LYS A 9 20.54 -10.44 5.91
C LYS A 9 21.99 -10.08 5.72
N SER A 10 22.53 -10.45 4.55
CA SER A 10 23.88 -10.10 4.12
C SER A 10 23.89 -9.67 2.66
N PHE A 11 24.82 -8.80 2.32
CA PHE A 11 25.11 -8.37 0.95
C PHE A 11 26.56 -8.76 0.64
N GLY A 12 26.74 -9.85 -0.11
CA GLY A 12 28.04 -10.45 -0.32
C GLY A 12 28.68 -10.88 1.01
N ALA A 13 29.89 -10.42 1.28
CA ALA A 13 30.60 -10.72 2.53
C ALA A 13 30.16 -9.87 3.74
N ARG A 14 29.37 -8.82 3.53
CA ARG A 14 28.92 -7.93 4.61
C ARG A 14 27.62 -8.43 5.22
N VAL A 15 27.66 -8.84 6.48
CA VAL A 15 26.49 -9.14 7.29
C VAL A 15 25.88 -7.83 7.77
N LEU A 16 24.61 -7.60 7.48
CA LEU A 16 23.87 -6.42 7.92
C LEU A 16 23.27 -6.66 9.32
N PHE A 17 22.62 -7.80 9.48
CA PHE A 17 22.16 -8.33 10.77
C PHE A 17 22.02 -9.86 10.69
N ALA A 18 22.07 -10.54 11.84
CA ALA A 18 21.93 -11.98 11.95
C ALA A 18 21.26 -12.39 13.27
N GLU A 19 20.75 -13.62 13.29
CA GLU A 19 20.19 -14.28 14.47
C GLU A 19 19.03 -13.49 15.13
N ILE A 20 18.26 -12.70 14.36
CA ILE A 20 17.14 -11.96 14.90
C ILE A 20 15.99 -12.94 15.15
N ASN A 21 15.60 -13.04 16.42
CA ASN A 21 14.41 -13.76 16.86
C ASN A 21 13.50 -12.78 17.58
N LEU A 22 12.33 -12.51 17.04
CA LEU A 22 11.43 -11.50 17.58
C LEU A 22 9.97 -11.89 17.34
N LYS A 23 9.12 -11.55 18.31
CA LYS A 23 7.68 -11.67 18.21
C LYS A 23 7.05 -10.31 18.38
N LEU A 24 6.27 -9.89 17.39
CA LEU A 24 5.51 -8.65 17.42
C LEU A 24 4.03 -8.99 17.65
N ASP A 25 3.50 -8.57 18.77
CA ASP A 25 2.13 -8.86 19.18
C ASP A 25 1.13 -7.86 18.58
N SER A 26 -0.09 -8.29 18.39
CA SER A 26 -1.19 -7.45 17.92
C SER A 26 -1.50 -6.33 18.92
N GLY A 27 -1.91 -5.16 18.41
CA GLY A 27 -2.29 -4.01 19.22
C GLY A 27 -1.13 -3.29 19.92
N LYS A 28 0.11 -3.64 19.59
CA LYS A 28 1.32 -2.99 20.09
C LYS A 28 1.97 -2.09 19.05
N ARG A 29 2.72 -1.09 19.51
CA ARG A 29 3.56 -0.23 18.68
C ARG A 29 5.01 -0.49 19.03
N TYR A 30 5.84 -0.69 17.99
CA TYR A 30 7.25 -0.99 18.14
C TYR A 30 8.07 0.08 17.40
N GLY A 31 9.08 0.62 18.05
CA GLY A 31 10.03 1.54 17.44
C GLY A 31 11.31 0.81 17.07
N LEU A 32 11.71 0.88 15.79
CA LEU A 32 12.98 0.36 15.31
C LEU A 32 14.03 1.47 15.34
N ILE A 33 14.99 1.37 16.25
CA ILE A 33 16.02 2.39 16.48
C ILE A 33 17.39 1.85 16.08
N GLY A 34 18.18 2.68 15.44
CA GLY A 34 19.56 2.34 15.04
C GLY A 34 20.19 3.44 14.21
N ALA A 35 21.51 3.40 14.07
CA ALA A 35 22.29 4.33 13.25
C ALA A 35 21.86 4.27 11.76
N ASN A 36 22.18 5.32 11.00
CA ASN A 36 22.00 5.29 9.55
C ASN A 36 22.87 4.20 8.93
N GLY A 37 22.29 3.44 8.00
CA GLY A 37 22.96 2.28 7.39
C GLY A 37 22.97 1.00 8.26
N ALA A 38 22.32 0.99 9.43
CA ALA A 38 22.20 -0.21 10.27
C ALA A 38 21.25 -1.28 9.71
N GLY A 39 20.52 -0.97 8.61
CA GLY A 39 19.64 -1.94 7.96
C GLY A 39 18.15 -1.82 8.34
N LYS A 40 17.71 -0.72 8.98
CA LYS A 40 16.31 -0.51 9.38
C LYS A 40 15.35 -0.67 8.20
N THR A 41 15.57 0.06 7.11
CA THR A 41 14.76 -0.03 5.88
C THR A 41 14.78 -1.44 5.28
N THR A 42 15.96 -2.09 5.23
CA THR A 42 16.07 -3.47 4.73
C THR A 42 15.29 -4.44 5.61
N PHE A 43 15.35 -4.27 6.92
CA PHE A 43 14.58 -5.09 7.86
C PHE A 43 13.07 -4.91 7.64
N LEU A 44 12.58 -3.67 7.49
CA LEU A 44 11.17 -3.40 7.20
C LEU A 44 10.74 -3.98 5.84
N LYS A 45 11.59 -3.89 4.80
CA LYS A 45 11.32 -4.51 3.50
C LYS A 45 11.21 -6.03 3.58
N ILE A 46 12.05 -6.68 4.40
CA ILE A 46 11.95 -8.13 4.61
C ILE A 46 10.66 -8.48 5.37
N LEU A 47 10.31 -7.73 6.42
CA LEU A 47 9.05 -7.94 7.15
C LEU A 47 7.82 -7.78 6.28
N SER A 48 7.88 -6.88 5.30
CA SER A 48 6.79 -6.63 4.35
C SER A 48 6.78 -7.54 3.12
N GLY A 49 7.77 -8.43 2.99
CA GLY A 49 7.91 -9.31 1.83
C GLY A 49 8.41 -8.62 0.55
N GLN A 50 8.91 -7.39 0.65
CA GLN A 50 9.46 -6.64 -0.48
C GLN A 50 10.92 -7.03 -0.79
N GLU A 51 11.59 -7.68 0.15
CA GLU A 51 12.96 -8.16 0.03
C GLU A 51 13.13 -9.51 0.72
N GLU A 52 13.91 -10.41 0.15
CA GLU A 52 14.16 -11.73 0.71
C GLU A 52 15.25 -11.68 1.80
N ALA A 53 15.07 -12.47 2.85
CA ALA A 53 16.11 -12.73 3.82
C ALA A 53 17.21 -13.62 3.23
N THR A 54 18.43 -13.54 3.78
CA THR A 54 19.50 -14.48 3.41
C THR A 54 19.30 -15.82 4.12
N GLU A 55 18.85 -15.79 5.37
CA GLU A 55 18.51 -16.95 6.18
C GLU A 55 17.38 -16.58 7.14
N GLY A 56 16.63 -17.59 7.62
CA GLY A 56 15.53 -17.41 8.52
C GLY A 56 14.23 -17.05 7.80
N GLU A 57 13.18 -16.78 8.55
CA GLU A 57 11.85 -16.53 7.99
C GLU A 57 11.05 -15.52 8.80
N VAL A 58 10.11 -14.89 8.12
CA VAL A 58 9.09 -14.02 8.70
C VAL A 58 7.73 -14.68 8.52
N GLN A 59 7.06 -14.95 9.60
CA GLN A 59 5.73 -15.54 9.61
C GLN A 59 4.70 -14.48 10.02
N ILE A 60 3.81 -14.13 9.11
CA ILE A 60 2.65 -13.28 9.37
C ILE A 60 1.43 -14.18 9.44
N GLN A 61 0.59 -13.96 10.44
CA GLN A 61 -0.65 -14.71 10.60
C GLN A 61 -1.52 -14.59 9.34
N ASN A 62 -1.98 -15.73 8.80
CA ASN A 62 -2.76 -15.78 7.58
C ASN A 62 -3.99 -14.86 7.62
N GLY A 63 -4.30 -14.25 6.47
CA GLY A 63 -5.43 -13.34 6.30
C GLY A 63 -5.21 -11.92 6.84
N LYS A 64 -4.03 -11.61 7.38
CA LYS A 64 -3.69 -10.26 7.84
C LYS A 64 -3.23 -9.37 6.70
N LYS A 65 -3.86 -8.19 6.56
CA LYS A 65 -3.48 -7.18 5.59
C LYS A 65 -2.28 -6.38 6.11
N VAL A 66 -1.27 -6.25 5.27
CA VAL A 66 -0.04 -5.49 5.57
C VAL A 66 -0.04 -4.20 4.76
N GLY A 67 0.14 -3.08 5.44
CA GLY A 67 0.38 -1.78 4.83
C GLY A 67 1.83 -1.37 5.01
N VAL A 68 2.42 -0.78 3.97
CA VAL A 68 3.81 -0.32 3.99
C VAL A 68 3.88 1.10 3.46
N LEU A 69 4.30 2.03 4.30
CA LEU A 69 4.66 3.38 3.85
C LEU A 69 6.15 3.39 3.52
N SER A 70 6.47 3.54 2.25
CA SER A 70 7.86 3.62 1.79
C SER A 70 8.32 5.07 1.63
N GLN A 71 9.65 5.28 1.65
CA GLN A 71 10.26 6.60 1.50
C GLN A 71 10.08 7.24 0.11
N ASN A 72 9.63 6.49 -0.90
CA ASN A 72 9.55 7.01 -2.27
C ASN A 72 8.33 7.92 -2.46
N GLN A 73 8.47 9.18 -2.10
CA GLN A 73 7.44 10.21 -2.26
C GLN A 73 7.12 10.59 -3.72
N PHE A 74 7.97 10.18 -4.66
CA PHE A 74 7.86 10.55 -6.07
C PHE A 74 7.20 9.47 -6.95
N ALA A 75 6.88 8.30 -6.39
CA ALA A 75 6.34 7.17 -7.14
C ALA A 75 4.99 7.47 -7.82
N PHE A 76 4.24 8.45 -7.30
CA PHE A 76 2.86 8.74 -7.69
C PHE A 76 2.65 10.13 -8.29
N GLU A 77 3.70 10.84 -8.71
CA GLU A 77 3.62 12.24 -9.15
C GLU A 77 2.65 12.48 -10.32
N ASN A 78 2.48 11.49 -11.18
CA ASN A 78 1.61 11.55 -12.36
C ASN A 78 0.17 11.10 -12.09
N PHE A 79 -0.17 10.75 -10.86
CA PHE A 79 -1.50 10.33 -10.47
C PHE A 79 -2.22 11.43 -9.69
N THR A 80 -3.55 11.41 -9.72
CA THR A 80 -4.36 12.32 -8.92
C THR A 80 -4.27 11.97 -7.44
N LEU A 81 -4.65 12.89 -6.56
CA LEU A 81 -4.74 12.59 -5.12
C LEU A 81 -5.73 11.44 -4.87
N PHE A 82 -6.86 11.49 -5.57
CA PHE A 82 -7.90 10.46 -5.49
C PHE A 82 -7.37 9.10 -5.92
N ASP A 83 -6.78 9.01 -7.11
CA ASP A 83 -6.22 7.75 -7.63
C ASP A 83 -5.12 7.21 -6.71
N THR A 84 -4.26 8.09 -6.20
CA THR A 84 -3.17 7.67 -5.29
C THR A 84 -3.72 7.01 -4.04
N VAL A 85 -4.78 7.55 -3.42
CA VAL A 85 -5.40 6.91 -2.24
C VAL A 85 -6.09 5.60 -2.62
N LEU A 86 -6.84 5.58 -3.73
CA LEU A 86 -7.54 4.38 -4.20
C LEU A 86 -6.58 3.23 -4.51
N MET A 87 -5.37 3.54 -5.02
CA MET A 87 -4.29 2.56 -5.25
C MET A 87 -3.83 1.82 -3.98
N GLY A 88 -4.22 2.26 -2.80
CA GLY A 88 -4.05 1.49 -1.57
C GLY A 88 -4.73 0.13 -1.65
N ASN A 89 -5.85 0.02 -2.39
CA ASN A 89 -6.42 -1.24 -2.83
C ASN A 89 -6.19 -1.39 -4.34
N LYS A 90 -5.03 -1.92 -4.70
CA LYS A 90 -4.61 -2.02 -6.10
C LYS A 90 -5.57 -2.83 -6.96
N ARG A 91 -6.13 -3.91 -6.42
CA ARG A 91 -7.07 -4.78 -7.16
C ARG A 91 -8.35 -4.02 -7.51
N LEU A 92 -8.88 -3.23 -6.57
CA LEU A 92 -10.03 -2.36 -6.82
C LEU A 92 -9.69 -1.25 -7.81
N TYR A 93 -8.55 -0.57 -7.61
CA TYR A 93 -8.11 0.50 -8.50
C TYR A 93 -7.98 0.04 -9.95
N ASP A 94 -7.27 -1.08 -10.18
CA ASP A 94 -7.07 -1.62 -11.52
C ASP A 94 -8.42 -1.99 -12.16
N ALA A 95 -9.34 -2.61 -11.41
CA ALA A 95 -10.65 -2.96 -11.92
C ALA A 95 -11.50 -1.73 -12.26
N VAL A 96 -11.48 -0.70 -11.42
CA VAL A 96 -12.21 0.56 -11.66
C VAL A 96 -11.66 1.25 -12.92
N LYS A 97 -10.35 1.35 -13.06
CA LYS A 97 -9.73 2.01 -14.22
C LYS A 97 -9.99 1.26 -15.52
N GLU A 98 -9.86 -0.06 -15.51
CA GLU A 98 -10.17 -0.87 -16.69
C GLU A 98 -11.65 -0.75 -17.08
N LYS A 99 -12.58 -0.70 -16.11
CA LYS A 99 -14.01 -0.43 -16.39
C LYS A 99 -14.21 0.95 -17.02
N GLU A 100 -13.57 2.00 -16.49
CA GLU A 100 -13.65 3.34 -17.06
C GLU A 100 -13.19 3.35 -18.52
N GLU A 101 -12.08 2.69 -18.84
CA GLU A 101 -11.55 2.56 -20.21
C GLU A 101 -12.51 1.79 -21.14
N LEU A 102 -13.06 0.67 -20.66
CA LEU A 102 -13.99 -0.14 -21.45
C LEU A 102 -15.31 0.59 -21.74
N TYR A 103 -15.81 1.40 -20.80
CA TYR A 103 -17.00 2.23 -21.04
C TYR A 103 -16.77 3.35 -22.06
N LEU A 104 -15.54 3.75 -22.31
CA LEU A 104 -15.19 4.71 -23.37
C LEU A 104 -15.03 4.04 -24.73
N SER A 105 -15.06 2.71 -24.79
CA SER A 105 -14.96 1.97 -26.07
C SER A 105 -16.16 2.27 -26.96
N PRO A 106 -15.97 2.50 -28.27
CA PRO A 106 -17.06 2.77 -29.20
C PRO A 106 -17.93 1.54 -29.50
N GLU A 107 -17.42 0.34 -29.21
CA GLU A 107 -18.08 -0.93 -29.50
C GLU A 107 -18.21 -1.80 -28.25
N PHE A 108 -19.45 -2.16 -27.91
CA PHE A 108 -19.76 -3.11 -26.82
C PHE A 108 -19.92 -4.52 -27.41
N THR A 109 -18.79 -5.18 -27.63
CA THR A 109 -18.79 -6.59 -28.06
C THR A 109 -19.11 -7.53 -26.91
N ASP A 110 -19.43 -8.79 -27.20
CA ASP A 110 -19.65 -9.81 -26.17
C ASP A 110 -18.42 -9.99 -25.28
N GLU A 111 -17.21 -9.85 -25.82
CA GLU A 111 -15.95 -9.91 -25.07
C GLU A 111 -15.84 -8.74 -24.07
N VAL A 112 -16.17 -7.51 -24.50
CA VAL A 112 -16.20 -6.33 -23.62
C VAL A 112 -17.22 -6.51 -22.51
N ASN A 113 -18.42 -6.99 -22.83
CA ASN A 113 -19.48 -7.23 -21.85
C ASN A 113 -19.08 -8.30 -20.82
N ASN A 114 -18.46 -9.41 -21.27
CA ASN A 114 -17.96 -10.44 -20.37
C ASN A 114 -16.85 -9.88 -19.44
N ARG A 115 -15.94 -9.08 -19.99
CA ARG A 115 -14.88 -8.46 -19.20
C ARG A 115 -15.44 -7.48 -18.17
N LEU A 116 -16.41 -6.65 -18.52
CA LEU A 116 -17.11 -5.77 -17.59
C LEU A 116 -17.76 -6.56 -16.44
N ALA A 117 -18.38 -7.71 -16.74
CA ALA A 117 -18.98 -8.56 -15.71
C ALA A 117 -17.92 -9.16 -14.74
N GLU A 118 -16.77 -9.57 -15.24
CA GLU A 118 -15.66 -10.03 -14.39
C GLU A 118 -15.14 -8.90 -13.47
N LEU A 119 -14.96 -7.70 -14.03
CA LEU A 119 -14.51 -6.54 -13.27
C LEU A 119 -15.53 -6.10 -12.21
N GLU A 120 -16.83 -6.25 -12.51
CA GLU A 120 -17.91 -6.00 -11.56
C GLU A 120 -17.82 -6.94 -10.34
N ILE A 121 -17.53 -8.21 -10.58
CA ILE A 121 -17.31 -9.18 -9.48
C ILE A 121 -16.13 -8.73 -8.60
N ILE A 122 -15.02 -8.30 -9.21
CA ILE A 122 -13.86 -7.81 -8.46
C ILE A 122 -14.23 -6.58 -7.63
N CYS A 123 -14.95 -5.61 -8.22
CA CYS A 123 -15.39 -4.41 -7.49
C CYS A 123 -16.28 -4.78 -6.29
N CYS A 124 -17.22 -5.73 -6.47
CA CYS A 124 -18.09 -6.21 -5.42
C CYS A 124 -17.33 -6.94 -4.30
N GLU A 125 -16.32 -7.73 -4.64
CA GLU A 125 -15.47 -8.43 -3.65
C GLU A 125 -14.63 -7.45 -2.80
N GLU A 126 -14.05 -6.42 -3.45
CA GLU A 126 -13.14 -5.48 -2.79
C GLU A 126 -13.89 -4.34 -2.06
N ASP A 127 -15.02 -3.91 -2.58
CA ASP A 127 -15.89 -2.91 -1.95
C ASP A 127 -17.38 -3.28 -2.10
N PRO A 128 -17.90 -4.18 -1.25
CA PRO A 128 -19.30 -4.65 -1.32
C PRO A 128 -20.37 -3.57 -1.20
N THR A 129 -19.99 -2.40 -0.69
CA THR A 129 -20.90 -1.26 -0.55
C THR A 129 -20.89 -0.32 -1.75
N TYR A 130 -19.96 -0.50 -2.69
CA TYR A 130 -19.75 0.41 -3.83
C TYR A 130 -19.60 1.88 -3.44
N GLU A 131 -18.94 2.13 -2.31
CA GLU A 131 -18.74 3.46 -1.74
C GLU A 131 -17.27 3.92 -1.79
N TYR A 132 -16.44 3.29 -2.63
CA TYR A 132 -14.99 3.58 -2.66
C TYR A 132 -14.73 5.07 -2.92
N ASP A 133 -15.54 5.70 -3.77
CA ASP A 133 -15.46 7.11 -4.10
C ASP A 133 -15.77 8.00 -2.90
N ILE A 134 -16.82 7.68 -2.16
CA ILE A 134 -17.21 8.38 -0.93
C ILE A 134 -16.14 8.19 0.15
N LYS A 135 -15.63 6.97 0.31
CA LYS A 135 -14.59 6.65 1.31
C LYS A 135 -13.28 7.38 1.04
N VAL A 136 -12.83 7.37 -0.23
CA VAL A 136 -11.60 8.07 -0.64
C VAL A 136 -11.78 9.59 -0.48
N THR A 137 -12.90 10.14 -0.98
CA THR A 137 -13.22 11.57 -0.85
C THR A 137 -13.20 12.01 0.60
N LYS A 138 -13.84 11.26 1.49
CA LYS A 138 -13.88 11.58 2.92
C LYS A 138 -12.50 11.56 3.57
N ILE A 139 -11.68 10.56 3.27
CA ILE A 139 -10.30 10.49 3.78
C ILE A 139 -9.51 11.73 3.35
N LEU A 140 -9.63 12.13 2.10
CA LEU A 140 -8.96 13.31 1.56
C LEU A 140 -9.46 14.60 2.22
N GLU A 141 -10.76 14.77 2.40
CA GLU A 141 -11.35 15.92 3.11
C GLU A 141 -10.88 16.00 4.57
N ASP A 142 -10.85 14.87 5.27
CA ASP A 142 -10.36 14.79 6.67
C ASP A 142 -8.87 15.19 6.78
N LEU A 143 -8.08 15.04 5.70
CA LEU A 143 -6.69 15.47 5.59
C LEU A 143 -6.53 16.92 5.11
N GLY A 144 -7.62 17.62 4.81
CA GLY A 144 -7.64 19.02 4.35
C GLY A 144 -7.59 19.20 2.84
N PHE A 145 -7.89 18.15 2.05
CA PHE A 145 -7.98 18.21 0.58
C PHE A 145 -9.45 18.17 0.13
N PRO A 146 -10.09 19.35 -0.09
CA PRO A 146 -11.49 19.41 -0.49
C PRO A 146 -11.71 18.76 -1.86
N ALA A 147 -12.95 18.35 -2.16
CA ALA A 147 -13.32 17.65 -3.38
C ALA A 147 -12.82 18.35 -4.67
N SER A 148 -12.80 19.69 -4.68
CA SER A 148 -12.32 20.48 -5.81
C SER A 148 -10.83 20.30 -6.14
N THR A 149 -10.01 19.78 -5.19
CA THR A 149 -8.57 19.58 -5.36
C THR A 149 -8.19 18.12 -5.57
N GLN A 150 -9.09 17.18 -5.37
CA GLN A 150 -8.79 15.75 -5.36
C GLN A 150 -8.38 15.19 -6.73
N GLN A 151 -8.73 15.89 -7.80
CA GLN A 151 -8.31 15.57 -9.17
C GLN A 151 -6.97 16.24 -9.56
N ASN A 152 -6.37 17.03 -8.67
CA ASN A 152 -5.03 17.56 -8.91
C ASN A 152 -3.99 16.44 -8.84
N LEU A 153 -2.89 16.61 -9.57
CA LEU A 153 -1.79 15.63 -9.54
C LEU A 153 -0.98 15.73 -8.25
N MET A 154 -0.43 14.61 -7.80
CA MET A 154 0.50 14.54 -6.67
C MET A 154 1.71 15.46 -6.84
N SER A 155 2.18 15.69 -8.08
CA SER A 155 3.28 16.62 -8.39
C SER A 155 3.02 18.07 -7.95
N THR A 156 1.76 18.46 -7.79
CA THR A 156 1.39 19.82 -7.34
C THR A 156 1.52 20.04 -5.84
N LEU A 157 1.70 18.97 -5.07
CA LEU A 157 1.77 19.03 -3.61
C LEU A 157 3.18 19.31 -3.09
N THR A 158 3.25 19.90 -1.89
CA THR A 158 4.48 19.97 -1.09
C THR A 158 4.87 18.61 -0.52
N GLY A 159 6.14 18.43 -0.14
CA GLY A 159 6.60 17.14 0.42
C GLY A 159 5.80 16.67 1.62
N GLY A 160 5.43 17.56 2.54
CA GLY A 160 4.63 17.21 3.71
C GLY A 160 3.21 16.75 3.36
N ASP A 161 2.60 17.36 2.35
CA ASP A 161 1.26 16.98 1.89
C ASP A 161 1.31 15.67 1.09
N LYS A 162 2.36 15.43 0.31
CA LYS A 162 2.59 14.12 -0.34
C LYS A 162 2.61 12.99 0.67
N VAL A 163 3.32 13.16 1.80
CA VAL A 163 3.37 12.14 2.86
C VAL A 163 1.99 11.88 3.46
N LYS A 164 1.14 12.91 3.65
CA LYS A 164 -0.24 12.71 4.13
C LYS A 164 -1.04 11.83 3.18
N ILE A 165 -0.96 12.10 1.85
CA ILE A 165 -1.67 11.31 0.84
C ILE A 165 -1.15 9.86 0.80
N LEU A 166 0.17 9.65 0.85
CA LEU A 166 0.75 8.31 0.89
C LEU A 166 0.36 7.55 2.16
N LEU A 167 0.26 8.24 3.29
CA LEU A 167 -0.26 7.63 4.51
C LEU A 167 -1.74 7.24 4.35
N ALA A 168 -2.56 8.11 3.74
CA ALA A 168 -3.95 7.80 3.41
C ALA A 168 -4.06 6.57 2.50
N GLN A 169 -3.23 6.49 1.45
CA GLN A 169 -3.13 5.33 0.55
C GLN A 169 -2.92 4.03 1.32
N VAL A 170 -1.95 4.02 2.25
CA VAL A 170 -1.63 2.82 3.02
C VAL A 170 -2.72 2.47 4.03
N LEU A 171 -3.41 3.46 4.59
CA LEU A 171 -4.48 3.26 5.57
C LEU A 171 -5.84 2.93 4.95
N TYR A 172 -6.07 3.31 3.68
CA TYR A 172 -7.35 3.10 2.99
C TYR A 172 -7.84 1.64 3.03
N PRO A 173 -7.00 0.61 2.75
CA PRO A 173 -7.42 -0.79 2.82
C PRO A 173 -7.57 -1.33 4.26
N LYS A 174 -7.43 -0.48 5.29
CA LYS A 174 -7.50 -0.84 6.72
C LYS A 174 -6.55 -1.98 7.08
N PRO A 175 -5.22 -1.78 6.98
CA PRO A 175 -4.26 -2.83 7.27
C PRO A 175 -4.30 -3.24 8.75
N ASP A 176 -4.09 -4.54 9.01
CA ASP A 176 -3.92 -5.09 10.37
C ASP A 176 -2.52 -4.82 10.92
N ILE A 177 -1.55 -4.70 10.02
CA ILE A 177 -0.13 -4.46 10.32
C ILE A 177 0.33 -3.30 9.46
N LEU A 178 0.99 -2.33 10.08
CA LEU A 178 1.50 -1.15 9.39
C LEU A 178 3.01 -1.03 9.63
N PHE A 179 3.77 -0.98 8.55
CA PHE A 179 5.20 -0.68 8.55
C PHE A 179 5.41 0.73 8.03
N LEU A 180 6.06 1.57 8.84
CA LEU A 180 6.40 2.95 8.50
C LEU A 180 7.92 3.08 8.44
N ASP A 181 8.45 3.45 7.28
CA ASP A 181 9.86 3.75 7.08
C ASP A 181 9.98 5.27 6.85
N GLU A 182 10.73 5.94 7.67
CA GLU A 182 10.94 7.41 7.88
C GLU A 182 10.32 8.34 6.84
#